data_e3aaec71495028a274acdf4af277bb99
#
_entry.id   e3aaec71495028a274acdf4af277bb99
#
_cell.length_a   1.000
_cell.length_b   1.000
_cell.length_c   1.000
_cell.angle_alpha   90.00
_cell.angle_beta   90.00
_cell.angle_gamma   90.00
#
_symmetry.space_group_name_H-M   'P 1'
#
loop_
_entity.id
_entity.type
_entity.pdbx_description
1 polymer ?
#
loop_
_entity_poly.entity_id
_entity_poly.type
_entity_poly.pdbx_seq_one_letter_code
_entity_poly.pdbx_strand_id
1 'polypeptide(L)'
;ESVQAGNANHDPATDATSTWWLNVSATNRWKAFDGGLSDPVTQAGDVSYVLSFSKTADCVALFGLNAETVRVEITDPVEGVIHDQTYPLISSEEVHDGWTYCFAEFTYSTDLVVRDLPFYSGTELEITVHSTGPTEVGEILIGVDHYIGKTLVDTSIGLQDYSVKERDAWGAMQIVERGFTRTVDYRFSFATEDAQRIQRIMSRIRARVAVFSGGDGAAQ
;
A
#
# COMPACT_ATOMS: atom_id res chain seq x y z
N GLU A 1 5.94 -21.67 -10.96
CA GLU A 1 6.83 -22.78 -10.58
C GLU A 1 6.61 -23.96 -11.54
N SER A 2 7.71 -24.66 -11.92
CA SER A 2 7.61 -25.85 -12.77
C SER A 2 7.10 -27.04 -11.96
N VAL A 3 6.08 -27.72 -12.45
CA VAL A 3 5.46 -28.87 -11.79
C VAL A 3 6.25 -30.17 -12.02
N GLN A 4 6.99 -30.25 -13.12
CA GLN A 4 7.71 -31.45 -13.49
C GLN A 4 9.07 -31.19 -14.14
N ALA A 5 9.96 -32.18 -14.06
CA ALA A 5 11.28 -32.12 -14.69
C ALA A 5 11.16 -32.20 -16.21
N GLY A 6 12.12 -31.57 -16.91
CA GLY A 6 12.17 -31.61 -18.38
C GLY A 6 11.13 -30.68 -19.06
N ASN A 7 10.65 -29.71 -18.35
CA ASN A 7 9.70 -28.71 -18.84
C ASN A 7 10.38 -27.71 -19.80
N ALA A 8 10.69 -28.18 -21.01
CA ALA A 8 11.30 -27.37 -22.06
C ALA A 8 10.25 -27.05 -23.14
N ASN A 9 10.28 -25.83 -23.65
CA ASN A 9 9.37 -25.33 -24.69
C ASN A 9 7.88 -25.25 -24.32
N HIS A 10 7.54 -25.26 -23.02
CA HIS A 10 6.20 -25.01 -22.54
C HIS A 10 6.14 -23.59 -21.96
N ASP A 11 5.38 -22.71 -22.61
CA ASP A 11 5.20 -21.32 -22.16
C ASP A 11 4.23 -21.29 -20.96
N PRO A 12 4.64 -20.71 -19.81
CA PRO A 12 3.75 -20.54 -18.65
C PRO A 12 2.46 -19.78 -18.95
N ALA A 13 2.52 -18.82 -19.89
CA ALA A 13 1.37 -17.98 -20.23
C ALA A 13 0.26 -18.74 -20.97
N THR A 14 0.58 -19.87 -21.59
CA THR A 14 -0.36 -20.67 -22.39
C THR A 14 -0.85 -21.94 -21.67
N ASP A 15 -0.28 -22.27 -20.50
CA ASP A 15 -0.65 -23.46 -19.73
C ASP A 15 -1.88 -23.22 -18.84
N ALA A 16 -3.05 -23.15 -19.45
CA ALA A 16 -4.33 -22.96 -18.75
C ALA A 16 -4.71 -24.12 -17.81
N THR A 17 -4.04 -25.26 -17.93
CA THR A 17 -4.38 -26.50 -17.19
C THR A 17 -3.44 -26.79 -16.02
N SER A 18 -2.44 -25.93 -15.80
CA SER A 18 -1.39 -26.14 -14.79
C SER A 18 -0.69 -27.50 -14.89
N THR A 19 -0.55 -28.02 -16.11
CA THR A 19 0.09 -29.33 -16.37
C THR A 19 1.59 -29.23 -16.23
N TRP A 20 2.17 -28.13 -16.70
CA TRP A 20 3.60 -27.86 -16.72
C TRP A 20 4.04 -26.81 -15.72
N TRP A 21 3.16 -25.84 -15.47
CA TRP A 21 3.42 -24.68 -14.63
C TRP A 21 2.31 -24.46 -13.61
N LEU A 22 2.68 -24.34 -12.35
CA LEU A 22 1.79 -23.90 -11.28
C LEU A 22 2.00 -22.41 -11.04
N ASN A 23 0.93 -21.64 -11.12
CA ASN A 23 0.94 -20.24 -10.66
C ASN A 23 0.91 -20.24 -9.14
N VAL A 24 2.01 -19.88 -8.49
CA VAL A 24 2.17 -19.89 -7.03
C VAL A 24 1.90 -18.48 -6.47
N SER A 25 2.50 -17.46 -7.07
CA SER A 25 2.38 -16.06 -6.65
C SER A 25 2.91 -15.12 -7.74
N ALA A 26 2.72 -13.81 -7.54
CA ALA A 26 3.39 -12.80 -8.35
C ALA A 26 4.92 -12.93 -8.27
N THR A 27 5.64 -12.55 -9.33
CA THR A 27 7.10 -12.43 -9.25
C THR A 27 7.46 -11.24 -8.37
N ASN A 28 8.63 -11.24 -7.75
CA ASN A 28 9.03 -10.21 -6.79
C ASN A 28 8.72 -8.78 -7.26
N ARG A 29 8.97 -8.45 -8.52
CA ARG A 29 8.69 -7.12 -9.09
C ARG A 29 7.21 -6.76 -9.12
N TRP A 30 6.30 -7.74 -9.25
CA TRP A 30 4.85 -7.52 -9.40
C TRP A 30 4.06 -7.69 -8.11
N LYS A 31 4.70 -8.07 -7.01
CA LYS A 31 4.06 -8.17 -5.70
C LYS A 31 3.49 -6.84 -5.21
N ALA A 32 4.11 -5.71 -5.58
CA ALA A 32 3.60 -4.39 -5.25
C ALA A 32 2.25 -4.03 -5.92
N PHE A 33 1.67 -4.92 -6.73
CA PHE A 33 0.42 -4.70 -7.47
C PHE A 33 -0.52 -5.91 -7.41
N ASP A 34 -0.32 -6.83 -6.49
CA ASP A 34 -1.11 -8.07 -6.40
C ASP A 34 -2.26 -8.01 -5.38
N GLY A 35 -2.39 -6.90 -4.65
CA GLY A 35 -3.39 -6.68 -3.63
C GLY A 35 -3.05 -7.31 -2.28
N GLY A 36 -1.79 -7.74 -2.08
CA GLY A 36 -1.32 -8.41 -0.88
C GLY A 36 -0.27 -7.61 -0.11
N LEU A 37 -0.53 -7.28 1.15
CA LEU A 37 0.45 -6.58 2.01
C LEU A 37 1.44 -7.53 2.69
N SER A 38 1.15 -8.83 2.75
CA SER A 38 1.90 -9.81 3.56
C SER A 38 3.11 -10.41 2.86
N ASP A 39 3.27 -10.16 1.57
CA ASP A 39 4.41 -10.66 0.76
C ASP A 39 5.01 -9.51 -0.05
N PRO A 40 5.79 -8.60 0.59
CA PRO A 40 6.28 -7.39 -0.05
C PRO A 40 7.33 -7.70 -1.14
N VAL A 41 7.49 -6.74 -2.04
CA VAL A 41 8.70 -6.66 -2.87
C VAL A 41 9.88 -6.41 -1.96
N THR A 42 10.93 -7.20 -2.07
CA THR A 42 12.16 -7.01 -1.29
C THR A 42 13.34 -6.92 -2.24
N GLN A 43 14.13 -5.86 -2.11
CA GLN A 43 15.33 -5.64 -2.92
C GLN A 43 16.44 -4.98 -2.09
N ALA A 44 17.69 -5.32 -2.38
CA ALA A 44 18.83 -4.58 -1.85
C ALA A 44 19.01 -3.29 -2.66
N GLY A 45 18.94 -2.14 -2.00
CA GLY A 45 18.96 -0.82 -2.63
C GLY A 45 17.57 -0.38 -3.12
N ASP A 46 17.53 0.59 -4.02
CA ASP A 46 16.32 1.27 -4.43
C ASP A 46 15.37 0.37 -5.23
N VAL A 47 14.07 0.53 -4.97
CA VAL A 47 12.99 -0.05 -5.77
C VAL A 47 12.37 1.06 -6.62
N SER A 48 12.42 0.92 -7.94
CA SER A 48 11.86 1.92 -8.86
C SER A 48 10.84 1.29 -9.81
N TYR A 49 9.75 2.00 -10.01
CA TYR A 49 8.68 1.68 -10.95
C TYR A 49 8.40 2.87 -11.86
N VAL A 50 8.33 2.60 -13.14
CA VAL A 50 7.90 3.56 -14.17
C VAL A 50 6.58 3.07 -14.74
N LEU A 51 5.54 3.89 -14.64
CA LEU A 51 4.16 3.55 -14.94
C LEU A 51 3.58 4.57 -15.91
N SER A 52 3.02 4.10 -17.02
CA SER A 52 2.35 4.93 -18.02
C SER A 52 0.85 4.80 -17.89
N PHE A 53 0.13 5.91 -17.98
CA PHE A 53 -1.31 5.97 -17.76
C PHE A 53 -2.09 6.32 -19.02
N SER A 54 -3.19 5.62 -19.22
CA SER A 54 -4.21 5.97 -20.23
C SER A 54 -5.43 6.68 -19.64
N LYS A 55 -5.48 6.84 -18.31
CA LYS A 55 -6.59 7.47 -17.56
C LYS A 55 -6.03 8.49 -16.60
N THR A 56 -6.89 9.41 -16.18
CA THR A 56 -6.56 10.36 -15.13
C THR A 56 -6.57 9.69 -13.74
N ALA A 57 -5.60 10.06 -12.94
CA ALA A 57 -5.53 9.75 -11.52
C ALA A 57 -5.04 11.02 -10.79
N ASP A 58 -5.19 11.10 -9.49
CA ASP A 58 -4.75 12.24 -8.67
C ASP A 58 -4.13 11.82 -7.34
N CYS A 59 -4.06 10.51 -7.09
CA CYS A 59 -3.60 9.99 -5.83
C CYS A 59 -2.74 8.73 -6.03
N VAL A 60 -1.66 8.65 -5.24
CA VAL A 60 -0.81 7.46 -5.08
C VAL A 60 -0.76 7.10 -3.61
N ALA A 61 -0.96 5.84 -3.30
CA ALA A 61 -0.83 5.30 -1.95
C ALA A 61 0.13 4.11 -1.96
N LEU A 62 1.08 4.12 -1.05
CA LEU A 62 2.05 3.05 -0.85
C LEU A 62 1.88 2.50 0.57
N PHE A 63 1.92 1.18 0.70
CA PHE A 63 1.75 0.48 1.98
C PHE A 63 2.80 -0.60 2.16
N GLY A 64 3.05 -0.96 3.43
CA GLY A 64 4.03 -1.98 3.76
C GLY A 64 5.45 -1.58 3.38
N LEU A 65 5.78 -0.29 3.59
CA LEU A 65 7.08 0.27 3.29
C LEU A 65 8.09 -0.06 4.40
N ASN A 66 9.29 -0.47 3.98
CA ASN A 66 10.50 -0.44 4.79
C ASN A 66 11.53 0.38 4.00
N ALA A 67 11.51 1.68 4.21
CA ALA A 67 12.31 2.65 3.44
C ALA A 67 12.49 3.95 4.21
N GLU A 68 13.42 4.79 3.76
CA GLU A 68 13.72 6.11 4.33
C GLU A 68 13.00 7.23 3.60
N THR A 69 12.92 7.13 2.27
CA THR A 69 12.27 8.14 1.42
C THR A 69 11.56 7.54 0.24
N VAL A 70 10.54 8.24 -0.24
CA VAL A 70 9.85 7.95 -1.50
C VAL A 70 9.89 9.18 -2.38
N ARG A 71 10.43 9.06 -3.59
CA ARG A 71 10.38 10.10 -4.62
C ARG A 71 9.26 9.78 -5.60
N VAL A 72 8.45 10.77 -5.88
CA VAL A 72 7.37 10.70 -6.87
C VAL A 72 7.67 11.74 -7.94
N GLU A 73 7.92 11.28 -9.16
CA GLU A 73 8.17 12.13 -10.32
C GLU A 73 7.11 11.87 -11.39
N ILE A 74 6.56 12.93 -11.95
CA ILE A 74 5.58 12.84 -13.04
C ILE A 74 6.13 13.62 -14.23
N THR A 75 6.23 12.95 -15.36
CA THR A 75 6.74 13.52 -16.59
C THR A 75 5.67 13.54 -17.66
N ASP A 76 5.48 14.70 -18.27
CA ASP A 76 4.68 14.86 -19.47
C ASP A 76 5.58 14.81 -20.71
N PRO A 77 5.18 14.14 -21.80
CA PRO A 77 6.00 14.01 -23.01
C PRO A 77 6.24 15.33 -23.75
N VAL A 78 5.47 16.39 -23.46
CA VAL A 78 5.58 17.71 -24.11
C VAL A 78 6.19 18.74 -23.18
N GLU A 79 5.70 18.78 -21.92
CA GLU A 79 6.08 19.82 -20.93
C GLU A 79 7.29 19.40 -20.07
N GLY A 80 7.68 18.11 -20.11
CA GLY A 80 8.75 17.57 -19.27
C GLY A 80 8.27 17.24 -17.86
N VAL A 81 9.16 17.39 -16.86
CA VAL A 81 8.83 17.08 -15.46
C VAL A 81 7.84 18.11 -14.92
N ILE A 82 6.64 17.66 -14.58
CA ILE A 82 5.54 18.50 -14.04
C ILE A 82 5.39 18.36 -12.53
N HIS A 83 5.90 17.28 -11.94
CA HIS A 83 5.95 17.06 -10.50
C HIS A 83 7.21 16.27 -10.16
N ASP A 84 7.96 16.71 -9.15
CA ASP A 84 9.11 15.99 -8.61
C ASP A 84 9.23 16.33 -7.12
N GLN A 85 8.86 15.37 -6.29
CA GLN A 85 8.92 15.55 -4.85
C GLN A 85 9.41 14.28 -4.16
N THR A 86 10.28 14.48 -3.16
CA THR A 86 10.76 13.42 -2.26
C THR A 86 10.08 13.57 -0.91
N TYR A 87 9.44 12.51 -0.47
CA TYR A 87 8.73 12.41 0.81
C TYR A 87 9.60 11.62 1.79
N PRO A 88 10.06 12.24 2.89
CA PRO A 88 10.72 11.49 3.95
C PRO A 88 9.69 10.67 4.72
N LEU A 89 10.01 9.41 5.03
CA LEU A 89 9.15 8.52 5.79
C LEU A 89 9.43 8.57 7.31
N ILE A 90 10.25 9.51 7.76
CA ILE A 90 10.56 9.66 9.18
C ILE A 90 9.27 10.01 9.92
N SER A 91 8.90 9.16 10.87
CA SER A 91 7.79 9.39 11.78
C SER A 91 8.23 10.21 12.98
N SER A 92 7.47 11.25 13.30
CA SER A 92 7.68 12.06 14.51
C SER A 92 6.72 11.67 15.65
N GLU A 93 6.00 10.54 15.51
CA GLU A 93 4.97 10.13 16.48
C GLU A 93 5.52 9.88 17.90
N GLU A 94 6.78 9.51 18.02
CA GLU A 94 7.44 9.26 19.31
C GLU A 94 8.11 10.50 19.90
N VAL A 95 8.11 11.63 19.18
CA VAL A 95 8.73 12.88 19.63
C VAL A 95 7.73 13.70 20.40
N HIS A 96 7.78 13.62 21.74
CA HIS A 96 6.85 14.34 22.62
C HIS A 96 7.51 15.48 23.40
N ASP A 97 8.84 15.46 23.54
CA ASP A 97 9.63 16.46 24.27
C ASP A 97 11.05 16.62 23.71
N GLY A 98 11.81 17.56 24.28
CA GLY A 98 13.19 17.82 23.85
C GLY A 98 14.15 16.64 24.08
N TRP A 99 13.87 15.76 25.03
CA TRP A 99 14.67 14.57 25.27
C TRP A 99 14.43 13.52 24.19
N THR A 100 13.16 13.22 23.89
CA THR A 100 12.79 12.28 22.82
C THR A 100 13.25 12.80 21.47
N TYR A 101 13.19 14.09 21.21
CA TYR A 101 13.76 14.68 19.99
C TYR A 101 15.26 14.40 19.81
N CYS A 102 16.03 14.39 20.90
CA CYS A 102 17.49 14.18 20.83
C CYS A 102 17.91 12.70 20.89
N PHE A 103 17.11 11.83 21.49
CA PHE A 103 17.53 10.47 21.85
C PHE A 103 16.55 9.36 21.44
N ALA A 104 15.38 9.69 20.88
CA ALA A 104 14.49 8.67 20.32
C ALA A 104 15.14 8.00 19.10
N GLU A 105 14.91 6.72 18.93
CA GLU A 105 15.25 6.02 17.70
C GLU A 105 14.36 6.52 16.56
N PHE A 106 14.94 6.66 15.37
CA PHE A 106 14.18 7.03 14.20
C PHE A 106 13.25 5.88 13.81
N THR A 107 11.96 6.13 13.85
CA THR A 107 10.94 5.24 13.30
C THR A 107 10.51 5.75 11.93
N TYR A 108 10.24 4.83 11.02
CA TYR A 108 9.78 5.17 9.67
C TYR A 108 8.32 4.78 9.51
N SER A 109 7.56 5.62 8.84
CA SER A 109 6.18 5.30 8.47
C SER A 109 6.17 4.15 7.47
N THR A 110 5.25 3.21 7.67
CA THR A 110 5.06 2.07 6.78
C THR A 110 4.10 2.35 5.62
N ASP A 111 3.51 3.54 5.61
CA ASP A 111 2.53 3.96 4.62
C ASP A 111 2.70 5.42 4.24
N LEU A 112 2.41 5.71 2.98
CA LEU A 112 2.45 7.04 2.40
C LEU A 112 1.26 7.20 1.46
N VAL A 113 0.50 8.30 1.62
CA VAL A 113 -0.57 8.68 0.69
C VAL A 113 -0.30 10.08 0.17
N VAL A 114 -0.06 10.19 -1.14
CA VAL A 114 0.16 11.46 -1.84
C VAL A 114 -1.07 11.77 -2.68
N ARG A 115 -1.61 12.97 -2.54
CA ARG A 115 -2.83 13.45 -3.19
C ARG A 115 -2.55 14.67 -4.07
N ASP A 116 -3.57 15.08 -4.81
CA ASP A 116 -3.53 16.26 -5.68
C ASP A 116 -2.41 16.22 -6.72
N LEU A 117 -2.08 15.00 -7.19
CA LEU A 117 -1.07 14.79 -8.20
C LEU A 117 -1.62 15.07 -9.59
N PRO A 118 -0.85 15.78 -10.45
CA PRO A 118 -1.29 16.19 -11.79
C PRO A 118 -1.19 15.07 -12.83
N PHE A 119 -1.87 13.92 -12.61
CA PHE A 119 -1.90 12.84 -13.58
C PHE A 119 -2.97 13.07 -14.64
N TYR A 120 -2.60 12.92 -15.89
CA TYR A 120 -3.53 12.84 -17.00
C TYR A 120 -3.04 11.86 -18.08
N SER A 121 -3.89 11.60 -19.06
CA SER A 121 -3.57 10.62 -20.09
C SER A 121 -2.30 11.00 -20.85
N GLY A 122 -1.35 10.07 -20.89
CA GLY A 122 -0.07 10.24 -21.57
C GLY A 122 1.10 10.65 -20.66
N THR A 123 0.85 10.94 -19.38
CA THR A 123 1.93 11.16 -18.41
C THR A 123 2.55 9.85 -17.97
N GLU A 124 3.80 9.93 -17.53
CA GLU A 124 4.57 8.84 -16.96
C GLU A 124 4.87 9.16 -15.50
N LEU A 125 4.60 8.20 -14.62
CA LEU A 125 4.88 8.27 -13.20
C LEU A 125 6.09 7.41 -12.88
N GLU A 126 7.10 7.99 -12.31
CA GLU A 126 8.20 7.26 -11.68
C GLU A 126 8.07 7.34 -10.16
N ILE A 127 8.06 6.18 -9.52
CA ILE A 127 8.11 6.04 -8.06
C ILE A 127 9.43 5.39 -7.72
N THR A 128 10.26 6.07 -6.93
CA THR A 128 11.51 5.52 -6.41
C THR A 128 11.46 5.47 -4.90
N VAL A 129 11.55 4.27 -4.35
CA VAL A 129 11.59 4.00 -2.91
C VAL A 129 13.03 3.72 -2.53
N HIS A 130 13.58 4.52 -1.63
CA HIS A 130 14.99 4.48 -1.24
C HIS A 130 15.18 4.07 0.21
N SER A 131 16.14 3.18 0.45
CA SER A 131 16.64 2.83 1.78
C SER A 131 18.13 2.55 1.73
N THR A 132 18.84 2.85 2.81
CA THR A 132 20.25 2.46 2.99
C THR A 132 20.40 0.95 3.26
N GLY A 133 19.31 0.27 3.64
CA GLY A 133 19.22 -1.17 3.86
C GLY A 133 18.42 -1.89 2.77
N PRO A 134 17.88 -3.08 3.08
CA PRO A 134 16.90 -3.72 2.22
C PRO A 134 15.63 -2.87 2.13
N THR A 135 15.20 -2.55 0.92
CA THR A 135 13.96 -1.84 0.65
C THR A 135 12.82 -2.82 0.49
N GLU A 136 11.69 -2.54 1.17
CA GLU A 136 10.46 -3.33 1.02
C GLU A 136 9.30 -2.43 0.59
N VAL A 137 8.45 -2.97 -0.29
CA VAL A 137 7.23 -2.32 -0.76
C VAL A 137 6.13 -3.37 -0.80
N GLY A 138 5.11 -3.21 0.03
CA GLY A 138 3.98 -4.14 0.08
C GLY A 138 3.04 -3.93 -1.10
N GLU A 139 2.39 -2.78 -1.19
CA GLU A 139 1.40 -2.51 -2.24
C GLU A 139 1.46 -1.06 -2.70
N ILE A 140 1.30 -0.84 -4.00
CA ILE A 140 1.20 0.47 -4.64
C ILE A 140 -0.19 0.59 -5.28
N LEU A 141 -0.97 1.54 -4.81
CA LEU A 141 -2.31 1.83 -5.31
C LEU A 141 -2.34 3.21 -5.95
N ILE A 142 -2.93 3.29 -7.13
CA ILE A 142 -3.07 4.53 -7.89
C ILE A 142 -4.53 4.70 -8.25
N GLY A 143 -5.06 5.87 -7.98
CA GLY A 143 -6.48 6.10 -8.16
C GLY A 143 -6.88 7.56 -8.17
N VAL A 144 -8.18 7.76 -8.05
CA VAL A 144 -8.81 9.08 -7.93
C VAL A 144 -9.31 9.23 -6.49
N ASP A 145 -8.91 10.32 -5.86
CA ASP A 145 -9.39 10.67 -4.52
C ASP A 145 -10.87 11.12 -4.58
N HIS A 146 -11.64 10.64 -3.62
CA HIS A 146 -13.05 10.98 -3.51
C HIS A 146 -13.39 11.36 -2.08
N TYR A 147 -13.71 12.62 -1.88
CA TYR A 147 -14.26 13.05 -0.61
C TYR A 147 -15.65 12.44 -0.38
N ILE A 148 -15.81 11.70 0.72
CA ILE A 148 -17.05 11.00 1.06
C ILE A 148 -17.77 11.59 2.27
N GLY A 149 -17.14 12.49 3.02
CA GLY A 149 -17.74 13.15 4.18
C GLY A 149 -16.76 13.44 5.29
N LYS A 150 -17.27 13.95 6.41
CA LYS A 150 -16.47 14.25 7.61
C LYS A 150 -16.52 13.07 8.56
N THR A 151 -15.37 12.66 9.06
CA THR A 151 -15.24 11.61 10.09
C THR A 151 -15.85 12.10 11.40
N LEU A 152 -16.59 11.23 12.06
CA LEU A 152 -17.21 11.49 13.36
C LEU A 152 -16.34 10.92 14.50
N VAL A 153 -16.56 11.43 15.70
CA VAL A 153 -15.81 11.08 16.92
C VAL A 153 -15.91 9.59 17.29
N ASP A 154 -16.97 8.91 16.87
CA ASP A 154 -17.20 7.47 17.15
C ASP A 154 -16.42 6.52 16.20
N THR A 155 -15.39 7.00 15.52
CA THR A 155 -14.49 6.13 14.75
C THR A 155 -13.71 5.24 15.73
N SER A 156 -13.69 3.94 15.50
CA SER A 156 -12.99 2.99 16.34
C SER A 156 -11.88 2.26 15.57
N ILE A 157 -10.77 2.03 16.26
CA ILE A 157 -9.63 1.27 15.73
C ILE A 157 -9.56 -0.03 16.53
N GLY A 158 -9.47 -1.15 15.83
CA GLY A 158 -9.35 -2.47 16.39
C GLY A 158 -8.18 -3.25 15.82
N LEU A 159 -7.83 -4.33 16.50
CA LEU A 159 -6.82 -5.29 16.04
C LEU A 159 -7.42 -6.69 16.19
N GLN A 160 -7.47 -7.41 15.09
CA GLN A 160 -7.87 -8.82 15.08
C GLN A 160 -6.61 -9.68 15.01
N ASP A 161 -6.28 -10.30 16.15
CA ASP A 161 -5.16 -11.24 16.29
C ASP A 161 -5.65 -12.66 15.98
N TYR A 162 -4.98 -13.34 15.05
CA TYR A 162 -5.25 -14.73 14.67
C TYR A 162 -4.34 -15.73 15.39
N SER A 163 -3.53 -15.27 16.35
CA SER A 163 -2.66 -16.13 17.15
C SER A 163 -3.46 -17.11 17.99
N VAL A 164 -3.00 -18.35 18.07
CA VAL A 164 -3.64 -19.40 18.87
C VAL A 164 -3.00 -19.42 20.24
N LYS A 165 -3.83 -19.34 21.28
CA LYS A 165 -3.43 -19.40 22.69
C LYS A 165 -4.11 -20.61 23.35
N GLU A 166 -3.37 -21.70 23.48
CA GLU A 166 -3.87 -22.96 24.03
C GLU A 166 -3.15 -23.29 25.34
N ARG A 167 -3.86 -24.00 26.25
CA ARG A 167 -3.23 -24.58 27.42
C ARG A 167 -3.11 -26.08 27.22
N ASP A 168 -1.94 -26.60 27.51
CA ASP A 168 -1.71 -28.04 27.51
C ASP A 168 -2.44 -28.73 28.72
N ALA A 169 -2.45 -30.03 28.73
CA ALA A 169 -3.05 -30.82 29.82
C ALA A 169 -2.41 -30.56 31.19
N TRP A 170 -1.25 -29.95 31.23
CA TRP A 170 -0.48 -29.63 32.44
C TRP A 170 -0.65 -28.17 32.89
N GLY A 171 -1.43 -27.39 32.14
CA GLY A 171 -1.72 -25.99 32.45
C GLY A 171 -0.67 -25.00 31.88
N ALA A 172 0.36 -25.45 31.16
CA ALA A 172 1.30 -24.59 30.50
C ALA A 172 0.65 -23.92 29.28
N MET A 173 0.91 -22.62 29.09
CA MET A 173 0.37 -21.88 27.98
C MET A 173 1.30 -22.03 26.78
N GLN A 174 0.75 -22.51 25.67
CA GLN A 174 1.41 -22.51 24.37
C GLN A 174 0.81 -21.42 23.50
N ILE A 175 1.66 -20.53 23.01
CA ILE A 175 1.26 -19.42 22.12
C ILE A 175 1.89 -19.70 20.76
N VAL A 176 1.04 -19.81 19.74
CA VAL A 176 1.46 -19.85 18.32
C VAL A 176 1.11 -18.52 17.73
N GLU A 177 2.12 -17.68 17.52
CA GLU A 177 1.96 -16.39 16.88
C GLU A 177 1.54 -16.57 15.42
N ARG A 178 0.54 -15.81 15.01
CA ARG A 178 0.05 -15.75 13.63
C ARG A 178 -0.10 -14.29 13.21
N GLY A 179 -0.44 -14.06 11.98
CA GLY A 179 -0.73 -12.72 11.48
C GLY A 179 -1.89 -12.05 12.22
N PHE A 180 -1.96 -10.74 12.12
CA PHE A 180 -3.06 -9.94 12.61
C PHE A 180 -3.58 -9.01 11.53
N THR A 181 -4.81 -8.54 11.68
CA THR A 181 -5.43 -7.54 10.79
C THR A 181 -5.80 -6.32 11.61
N ARG A 182 -5.41 -5.14 11.15
CA ARG A 182 -5.92 -3.87 11.69
C ARG A 182 -7.28 -3.60 11.09
N THR A 183 -8.24 -3.27 11.92
CA THR A 183 -9.61 -2.90 11.53
C THR A 183 -9.89 -1.48 11.96
N VAL A 184 -10.53 -0.70 11.08
CA VAL A 184 -10.99 0.65 11.39
C VAL A 184 -12.44 0.76 10.96
N ASP A 185 -13.29 1.12 11.93
CA ASP A 185 -14.70 1.39 11.69
C ASP A 185 -14.90 2.90 11.59
N TYR A 186 -14.95 3.42 10.38
CA TYR A 186 -15.18 4.83 10.13
C TYR A 186 -16.67 5.15 10.21
N ARG A 187 -17.03 6.10 11.08
CA ARG A 187 -18.31 6.79 11.03
C ARG A 187 -18.13 8.15 10.40
N PHE A 188 -18.90 8.44 9.38
CA PHE A 188 -18.80 9.71 8.67
C PHE A 188 -20.20 10.30 8.41
N SER A 189 -20.25 11.61 8.36
CA SER A 189 -21.44 12.40 8.02
C SER A 189 -21.25 13.07 6.67
N PHE A 190 -22.31 13.12 5.90
CA PHE A 190 -22.38 13.79 4.61
C PHE A 190 -23.72 14.48 4.41
N ALA A 191 -23.78 15.42 3.47
CA ALA A 191 -25.02 16.08 3.13
C ALA A 191 -25.99 15.10 2.42
N THR A 192 -27.28 15.20 2.69
CA THR A 192 -28.29 14.31 2.12
C THR A 192 -28.28 14.32 0.59
N GLU A 193 -27.92 15.43 -0.02
CA GLU A 193 -27.77 15.59 -1.47
C GLU A 193 -26.64 14.75 -2.06
N ASP A 194 -25.61 14.44 -1.27
CA ASP A 194 -24.47 13.61 -1.66
C ASP A 194 -24.72 12.10 -1.56
N ALA A 195 -25.82 11.69 -0.94
CA ALA A 195 -26.09 10.27 -0.64
C ALA A 195 -26.01 9.37 -1.87
N GLN A 196 -26.61 9.79 -3.00
CA GLN A 196 -26.58 9.00 -4.24
C GLN A 196 -25.16 8.92 -4.85
N ARG A 197 -24.39 10.00 -4.77
CA ARG A 197 -23.00 10.06 -5.22
C ARG A 197 -22.14 9.08 -4.44
N ILE A 198 -22.23 9.13 -3.11
CA ILE A 198 -21.49 8.28 -2.19
C ILE A 198 -21.86 6.80 -2.39
N GLN A 199 -23.17 6.48 -2.49
CA GLN A 199 -23.61 5.13 -2.75
C GLN A 199 -23.05 4.59 -4.07
N ARG A 200 -22.95 5.41 -5.11
CA ARG A 200 -22.37 5.04 -6.41
C ARG A 200 -20.88 4.76 -6.28
N ILE A 201 -20.13 5.58 -5.52
CA ILE A 201 -18.71 5.38 -5.26
C ILE A 201 -18.52 4.04 -4.52
N MET A 202 -19.24 3.83 -3.42
CA MET A 202 -19.17 2.59 -2.63
C MET A 202 -19.50 1.34 -3.47
N SER A 203 -20.45 1.44 -4.38
CA SER A 203 -20.80 0.34 -5.30
C SER A 203 -19.68 0.02 -6.28
N ARG A 204 -18.89 1.03 -6.69
CA ARG A 204 -17.75 0.84 -7.62
C ARG A 204 -16.55 0.17 -6.96
N ILE A 205 -16.28 0.50 -5.70
CA ILE A 205 -15.13 -0.05 -4.96
C ILE A 205 -15.44 -1.43 -4.35
N ARG A 206 -16.68 -1.88 -4.38
CA ARG A 206 -17.05 -3.21 -3.89
C ARG A 206 -16.21 -4.30 -4.56
N ALA A 207 -15.60 -5.15 -3.76
CA ALA A 207 -14.72 -6.24 -4.19
C ALA A 207 -13.45 -5.76 -4.95
N ARG A 208 -12.98 -4.56 -4.62
CA ARG A 208 -11.70 -4.03 -5.08
C ARG A 208 -10.90 -3.53 -3.89
N VAL A 209 -9.59 -3.54 -4.01
CA VAL A 209 -8.73 -2.86 -3.05
C VAL A 209 -8.98 -1.36 -3.17
N ALA A 210 -9.24 -0.71 -2.03
CA ALA A 210 -9.48 0.72 -1.96
C ALA A 210 -8.87 1.27 -0.66
N VAL A 211 -8.36 2.48 -0.72
CA VAL A 211 -7.77 3.18 0.42
C VAL A 211 -8.83 4.08 1.04
N PHE A 212 -9.00 3.98 2.34
CA PHE A 212 -9.80 4.90 3.13
C PHE A 212 -8.87 5.63 4.09
N SER A 213 -8.90 6.94 4.07
CA SER A 213 -8.17 7.76 5.04
C SER A 213 -9.14 8.65 5.82
N GLY A 214 -9.00 8.66 7.12
CA GLY A 214 -9.71 9.59 7.99
C GLY A 214 -8.76 10.68 8.45
N GLY A 215 -9.15 11.94 8.28
CA GLY A 215 -8.39 13.12 8.69
C GLY A 215 -8.41 14.21 7.62
N ASP A 216 -8.02 15.39 8.00
CA ASP A 216 -7.89 16.54 7.08
C ASP A 216 -6.61 16.38 6.25
N GLY A 217 -6.53 15.41 5.39
CA GLY A 217 -5.43 15.05 4.49
C GLY A 217 -4.47 16.16 4.05
N ALA A 218 -3.94 16.90 5.00
CA ALA A 218 -2.78 17.74 4.76
C ALA A 218 -1.61 16.76 4.56
N ALA A 219 -1.16 16.64 3.32
CA ALA A 219 0.16 16.11 3.04
C ALA A 219 1.13 16.93 3.90
N GLN A 220 1.80 16.24 4.82
CA GLN A 220 2.91 16.85 5.56
C GLN A 220 4.11 16.94 4.64
#